data_2a5e46853f73d55ab7eec370411f3869
#
_entry.id   2a5e46853f73d55ab7eec370411f3869
#
_cell.length_a   1.000
_cell.length_b   1.000
_cell.length_c   1.000
_cell.angle_alpha   90.00
_cell.angle_beta   90.00
_cell.angle_gamma   90.00
#
_symmetry.space_group_name_H-M   'P 1'
#
loop_
_entity.id
_entity.type
_entity.pdbx_description
1 polymer ?
#
loop_
_entity_poly.entity_id
_entity_poly.type
_entity_poly.pdbx_seq_one_letter_code
_entity_poly.pdbx_strand_id
1 'polypeptide(L)' 'MAGPVKRSVMIAGHATSVSLEPIFWEALKRAAEEEALPISALVARIDAERIAGPEPVNLASAIRVWLFQRATKAG' A
#
# COMPACT_ATOMS: atom_id res chain seq x y z
N MET A 1 17.93 -0.33 11.46
CA MET A 1 16.76 -0.36 10.56
C MET A 1 15.52 -0.69 11.38
N ALA A 2 14.45 0.09 11.23
CA ALA A 2 13.22 -0.13 11.98
C ALA A 2 12.40 -1.26 11.36
N GLY A 3 11.80 -2.10 12.21
CA GLY A 3 10.90 -3.14 11.76
C GLY A 3 9.54 -2.62 11.33
N PRO A 4 8.63 -3.52 10.91
CA PRO A 4 7.30 -3.14 10.46
C PRO A 4 6.49 -2.47 11.57
N VAL A 5 5.75 -1.44 11.17
CA VAL A 5 4.81 -0.72 12.05
C VAL A 5 3.41 -1.07 11.59
N LYS A 6 2.60 -1.54 12.54
CA LYS A 6 1.21 -1.94 12.28
C LYS A 6 0.28 -0.74 12.40
N ARG A 7 -0.50 -0.50 11.35
CA ARG A 7 -1.51 0.56 11.35
C ARG A 7 -2.80 0.03 10.77
N SER A 8 -3.91 0.60 11.22
CA SER A 8 -5.24 0.27 10.72
C SER A 8 -5.57 1.16 9.53
N VAL A 9 -6.03 0.55 8.45
CA VAL A 9 -6.44 1.28 7.23
C VAL A 9 -7.85 0.85 6.89
N MET A 10 -8.72 1.82 6.57
CA MET A 10 -10.09 1.54 6.15
C MET A 10 -10.11 1.15 4.67
N ILE A 11 -10.61 -0.04 4.38
CA ILE A 11 -10.75 -0.56 3.03
C ILE A 11 -12.18 -1.03 2.86
N ALA A 12 -12.92 -0.44 1.93
CA ALA A 12 -14.31 -0.80 1.63
C ALA A 12 -15.17 -0.86 2.89
N GLY A 13 -14.99 0.08 3.80
CA GLY A 13 -15.76 0.17 5.04
C GLY A 13 -15.27 -0.73 6.17
N HIS A 14 -14.19 -1.48 5.98
CA HIS A 14 -13.64 -2.37 7.00
C HIS A 14 -12.25 -1.91 7.43
N ALA A 15 -11.99 -1.97 8.74
CA ALA A 15 -10.66 -1.68 9.27
C ALA A 15 -9.78 -2.90 9.04
N THR A 16 -8.67 -2.70 8.35
CA THR A 16 -7.70 -3.75 8.04
C THR A 16 -6.34 -3.38 8.63
N SER A 17 -5.72 -4.29 9.35
CA SER A 17 -4.38 -4.05 9.90
C SER A 17 -3.33 -4.35 8.84
N VAL A 18 -2.43 -3.39 8.65
CA VAL A 18 -1.32 -3.51 7.69
C VAL A 18 -0.02 -3.20 8.41
N SER A 19 0.98 -4.05 8.24
CA SER A 19 2.31 -3.84 8.83
C SER A 19 3.31 -3.52 7.72
N LEU A 20 3.88 -2.33 7.78
CA LEU A 20 4.88 -1.87 6.83
C LEU A 20 6.01 -1.17 7.58
N GLU A 21 7.21 -1.33 7.08
CA GLU A 21 8.35 -0.58 7.59
C GLU A 21 8.11 0.92 7.42
N PRO A 22 8.65 1.77 8.30
CA PRO A 22 8.42 3.22 8.20
C PRO A 22 8.72 3.81 6.82
N ILE A 23 9.75 3.31 6.15
CA ILE A 23 10.11 3.79 4.80
C ILE A 23 8.97 3.54 3.80
N PHE A 24 8.25 2.43 3.94
CA PHE A 24 7.11 2.12 3.07
C PHE A 24 5.87 2.94 3.44
N TRP A 25 5.65 3.23 4.74
CA TRP A 25 4.57 4.13 5.13
C TRP A 25 4.79 5.53 4.56
N GLU A 26 6.02 6.02 4.59
CA GLU A 26 6.36 7.31 4.01
C GLU A 26 6.18 7.32 2.49
N ALA A 27 6.63 6.26 1.82
CA ALA A 27 6.48 6.14 0.37
C ALA A 27 5.00 6.07 -0.03
N LEU A 28 4.19 5.35 0.75
CA LEU A 28 2.75 5.23 0.51
C LEU A 28 2.05 6.58 0.66
N LYS A 29 2.41 7.33 1.71
CA LYS A 29 1.88 8.67 1.95
C LYS A 29 2.21 9.60 0.79
N ARG A 30 3.46 9.57 0.34
CA ARG A 30 3.91 10.40 -0.78
C ARG A 30 3.18 10.04 -2.08
N ALA A 31 3.03 8.75 -2.35
CA ALA A 31 2.30 8.29 -3.53
C ALA A 31 0.84 8.74 -3.50
N ALA A 32 0.19 8.66 -2.32
CA ALA A 32 -1.19 9.11 -2.16
C ALA A 32 -1.31 10.61 -2.42
N GLU A 33 -0.37 11.40 -1.92
CA GLU A 33 -0.34 12.86 -2.17
C GLU A 33 -0.19 13.15 -3.67
N GLU A 34 0.68 12.42 -4.36
CA GLU A 34 0.89 12.58 -5.80
C GLU A 34 -0.34 12.22 -6.61
N GLU A 35 -1.12 11.24 -6.13
CA GLU A 35 -2.36 10.82 -6.78
C GLU A 35 -3.57 11.65 -6.33
N ALA A 36 -3.36 12.59 -5.40
CA ALA A 36 -4.42 13.39 -4.78
C ALA A 36 -5.51 12.51 -4.14
N LEU A 37 -5.08 11.44 -3.47
CA LEU A 37 -5.97 10.49 -2.80
C LEU A 37 -5.63 10.39 -1.32
N PRO A 38 -6.63 10.12 -0.45
CA PRO A 38 -6.32 9.65 0.90
C PRO A 38 -5.58 8.32 0.83
N ILE A 39 -4.76 8.02 1.85
CA ILE A 39 -4.04 6.75 1.92
C ILE A 39 -5.01 5.56 1.82
N SER A 40 -6.16 5.64 2.50
CA SER A 40 -7.15 4.56 2.48
C SER A 40 -7.66 4.28 1.06
N ALA A 41 -7.88 5.32 0.26
CA ALA A 41 -8.33 5.15 -1.13
C ALA A 41 -7.24 4.51 -2.00
N LEU A 42 -5.99 4.92 -1.81
CA LEU A 42 -4.88 4.32 -2.55
C LEU A 42 -4.70 2.85 -2.17
N VAL A 43 -4.75 2.53 -0.88
CA VAL A 43 -4.63 1.15 -0.41
C VAL A 43 -5.78 0.30 -0.95
N ALA A 44 -7.01 0.84 -0.99
CA ALA A 44 -8.16 0.13 -1.55
C ALA A 44 -7.93 -0.19 -3.03
N ARG A 45 -7.33 0.72 -3.79
CA ARG A 45 -7.00 0.51 -5.20
C ARG A 45 -5.95 -0.60 -5.36
N ILE A 46 -4.92 -0.58 -4.53
CA ILE A 46 -3.88 -1.63 -4.54
C ILE A 46 -4.49 -2.97 -4.16
N ASP A 47 -5.38 -2.99 -3.17
CA ASP A 47 -6.06 -4.20 -2.73
C ASP A 47 -6.93 -4.80 -3.84
N ALA A 48 -7.62 -3.96 -4.60
CA ALA A 48 -8.42 -4.41 -5.74
C ALA A 48 -7.54 -5.07 -6.81
N GLU A 49 -6.38 -4.51 -7.09
CA GLU A 49 -5.42 -5.09 -8.03
C GLU A 49 -4.87 -6.42 -7.49
N ARG A 50 -4.61 -6.50 -6.20
CA ARG A 50 -4.16 -7.72 -5.53
C ARG A 50 -5.18 -8.85 -5.69
N ILE A 51 -6.44 -8.55 -5.46
CA ILE A 51 -7.53 -9.53 -5.53
C ILE A 51 -7.74 -10.01 -6.99
N ALA A 52 -7.59 -9.10 -7.95
CA ALA A 52 -7.76 -9.42 -9.36
C ALA A 52 -6.59 -10.21 -9.94
N GLY A 53 -5.46 -10.27 -9.23
CA GLY A 53 -4.26 -10.98 -9.71
C GLY A 53 -4.41 -12.49 -9.66
N PRO A 54 -3.56 -13.21 -10.41
CA PRO A 54 -3.67 -14.68 -10.52
C PRO A 54 -3.20 -15.42 -9.27
N GLU A 55 -2.37 -14.79 -8.42
CA GLU A 55 -1.81 -15.45 -7.25
C GLU A 55 -2.20 -14.70 -5.98
N PRO A 56 -2.52 -15.46 -4.90
CA PRO A 56 -2.84 -14.83 -3.62
C PRO A 56 -1.54 -14.31 -2.99
N VAL A 57 -1.50 -13.00 -2.75
CA VAL A 57 -0.43 -12.37 -1.99
C VAL A 57 -1.05 -11.55 -0.86
N ASN A 58 -0.34 -11.37 0.25
CA ASN A 58 -0.88 -10.55 1.32
C ASN A 58 -0.80 -9.06 0.96
N LEU A 59 -1.61 -8.26 1.62
CA LEU A 59 -1.73 -6.85 1.28
C LEU A 59 -0.43 -6.07 1.51
N ALA A 60 0.28 -6.36 2.58
CA ALA A 60 1.55 -5.67 2.85
C ALA A 60 2.56 -5.91 1.73
N SER A 61 2.66 -7.16 1.25
CA SER A 61 3.53 -7.50 0.12
C SER A 61 3.08 -6.79 -1.15
N ALA A 62 1.77 -6.76 -1.40
CA ALA A 62 1.22 -6.09 -2.57
C ALA A 62 1.55 -4.59 -2.57
N ILE A 63 1.46 -3.95 -1.41
CA ILE A 63 1.80 -2.53 -1.26
C ILE A 63 3.29 -2.30 -1.54
N ARG A 64 4.17 -3.12 -0.97
CA ARG A 64 5.62 -2.99 -1.20
C ARG A 64 5.97 -3.13 -2.68
N VAL A 65 5.41 -4.13 -3.33
CA VAL A 65 5.65 -4.38 -4.75
C VAL A 65 5.12 -3.22 -5.60
N TRP A 66 3.92 -2.77 -5.30
CA TRP A 66 3.31 -1.65 -6.01
C TRP A 66 4.17 -0.38 -5.90
N LEU A 67 4.64 -0.08 -4.70
CA LEU A 67 5.50 1.10 -4.46
C LEU A 67 6.83 0.99 -5.19
N PHE A 68 7.43 -0.18 -5.19
CA PHE A 68 8.69 -0.41 -5.89
C PHE A 68 8.51 -0.25 -7.41
N GLN A 69 7.47 -0.85 -7.95
CA GLN A 69 7.17 -0.74 -9.39
C GLN A 69 6.91 0.71 -9.79
N ARG A 70 6.18 1.46 -8.96
CA ARG A 70 5.92 2.87 -9.20
C ARG A 70 7.23 3.67 -9.23
N ALA A 71 8.11 3.43 -8.28
CA ALA A 71 9.40 4.13 -8.20
C ALA A 71 10.29 3.83 -9.40
N THR A 72 10.31 2.60 -9.87
CA THR A 72 11.14 2.21 -11.02
C THR A 72 10.57 2.69 -12.35
N LYS A 73 9.25 2.80 -12.46
CA LYS A 73 8.61 3.33 -13.68
C LYS A 73 8.77 4.84 -13.82
N ALA A 74 8.95 5.54 -12.72
CA ALA A 74 9.07 6.99 -12.73
C ALA A 74 10.44 7.48 -13.21
N GLY A 75 11.38 6.55 -13.34
CA GLY A 75 12.73 6.89 -13.77
C GLY A 75 12.90 7.10 -15.27
#